data_5af89bcfcd61fbfbed49f659478b5bb2
#
_entry.id   5af89bcfcd61fbfbed49f659478b5bb2
#
_cell.length_a   1.000
_cell.length_b   1.000
_cell.length_c   1.000
_cell.angle_alpha   90.00
_cell.angle_beta   90.00
_cell.angle_gamma   90.00
#
_symmetry.space_group_name_H-M   'P 1'
#
loop_
_entity.id
_entity.type
_entity.pdbx_description
1 polymer ?
#
loop_
_entity_poly.entity_id
_entity_poly.type
_entity_poly.pdbx_seq_one_letter_code
_entity_poly.pdbx_strand_id
1 'polypeptide(L)'
;MIGNFIADDVIGNHFSNYNEGIIKGIKLHRLIDSFTDSHPVVTESKKRLRPYFHKYSPVIVDVFYDHFLAKNWNKYHSQPLEEYVNDIYKLMKRNSTILPDKTKNMLPYMIQHNWLLGYSKLEGINRVLTGMSRRARFDSKMDEATLFLEKDYSLYENEFEEFFPQLKKYSTLQLAALSDGIPPPRGG
;
A
#
# COMPACT_ATOMS: atom_id res chain seq x y z
N MET A 1 -5.76 -3.47 -11.29
CA MET A 1 -5.93 -2.34 -10.35
C MET A 1 -6.98 -2.65 -9.29
N ILE A 2 -8.29 -2.86 -9.60
CA ILE A 2 -9.33 -3.18 -8.59
C ILE A 2 -8.90 -4.32 -7.67
N GLY A 3 -8.46 -5.44 -8.23
CA GLY A 3 -8.02 -6.59 -7.44
C GLY A 3 -6.89 -6.29 -6.47
N ASN A 4 -5.92 -5.46 -6.86
CA ASN A 4 -4.85 -5.01 -5.97
C ASN A 4 -5.42 -4.17 -4.81
N PHE A 5 -6.36 -3.26 -5.09
CA PHE A 5 -6.95 -2.38 -4.09
C PHE A 5 -7.78 -3.11 -3.03
N ILE A 6 -8.47 -4.21 -3.41
CA ILE A 6 -9.35 -4.96 -2.49
C ILE A 6 -8.67 -6.17 -1.85
N ALA A 7 -7.41 -6.44 -2.15
CA ALA A 7 -6.76 -7.72 -1.84
C ALA A 7 -6.77 -8.06 -0.35
N ASP A 8 -6.56 -7.07 0.52
CA ASP A 8 -6.56 -7.23 1.99
C ASP A 8 -7.95 -7.56 2.56
N ASP A 9 -9.01 -7.21 1.84
CA ASP A 9 -10.39 -7.49 2.25
C ASP A 9 -10.90 -8.83 1.67
N VAL A 10 -10.10 -9.53 0.83
CA VAL A 10 -10.43 -10.83 0.25
C VAL A 10 -9.72 -11.96 1.00
N ILE A 11 -10.48 -12.67 1.84
CA ILE A 11 -9.93 -13.73 2.69
C ILE A 11 -9.62 -15.00 1.87
N GLY A 12 -8.42 -15.53 2.04
CA GLY A 12 -8.01 -16.80 1.44
C GLY A 12 -8.14 -16.81 -0.09
N ASN A 13 -8.73 -17.86 -0.65
CA ASN A 13 -8.95 -18.04 -2.09
C ASN A 13 -10.43 -17.90 -2.48
N HIS A 14 -11.19 -17.08 -1.78
CA HIS A 14 -12.60 -16.84 -2.11
C HIS A 14 -12.74 -15.93 -3.33
N PHE A 15 -12.51 -16.49 -4.52
CA PHE A 15 -12.49 -15.77 -5.80
C PHE A 15 -13.78 -15.90 -6.61
N SER A 16 -14.78 -16.62 -6.13
CA SER A 16 -16.02 -16.95 -6.87
C SER A 16 -16.78 -15.74 -7.43
N ASN A 17 -16.61 -14.59 -6.78
CA ASN A 17 -17.32 -13.36 -7.16
C ASN A 17 -16.49 -12.43 -8.07
N TYR A 18 -15.29 -12.85 -8.47
CA TYR A 18 -14.36 -11.99 -9.19
C TYR A 18 -13.99 -12.56 -10.55
N ASN A 19 -13.89 -11.69 -11.56
CA ASN A 19 -13.35 -12.09 -12.85
C ASN A 19 -11.83 -12.31 -12.78
N GLU A 20 -11.29 -12.95 -13.83
CA GLU A 20 -9.89 -13.34 -13.89
C GLU A 20 -8.92 -12.16 -13.71
N GLY A 21 -9.23 -10.99 -14.28
CA GLY A 21 -8.40 -9.79 -14.15
C GLY A 21 -8.32 -9.27 -12.72
N ILE A 22 -9.42 -9.36 -11.95
CA ILE A 22 -9.45 -8.99 -10.53
C ILE A 22 -8.67 -10.01 -9.71
N ILE A 23 -8.83 -11.31 -9.98
CA ILE A 23 -8.09 -12.38 -9.31
C ILE A 23 -6.59 -12.22 -9.52
N LYS A 24 -6.14 -11.92 -10.74
CA LYS A 24 -4.73 -11.61 -11.03
C LYS A 24 -4.23 -10.44 -10.18
N GLY A 25 -5.04 -9.37 -10.07
CA GLY A 25 -4.69 -8.22 -9.23
C GLY A 25 -4.55 -8.58 -7.75
N ILE A 26 -5.44 -9.41 -7.20
CA ILE A 26 -5.35 -9.90 -5.81
C ILE A 26 -4.09 -10.75 -5.60
N LYS A 27 -3.80 -11.67 -6.52
CA LYS A 27 -2.59 -12.50 -6.46
C LYS A 27 -1.32 -11.66 -6.55
N LEU A 28 -1.29 -10.67 -7.45
CA LEU A 28 -0.16 -9.77 -7.59
C LEU A 28 0.09 -8.98 -6.29
N HIS A 29 -0.96 -8.46 -5.66
CA HIS A 29 -0.83 -7.76 -4.37
C HIS A 29 -0.14 -8.63 -3.32
N ARG A 30 -0.58 -9.86 -3.14
CA ARG A 30 0.01 -10.79 -2.17
C ARG A 30 1.48 -11.11 -2.44
N LEU A 31 1.86 -11.17 -3.72
CA LEU A 31 3.26 -11.34 -4.12
C LEU A 31 4.08 -10.09 -3.80
N ILE A 32 3.51 -8.90 -4.02
CA ILE A 32 4.11 -7.62 -3.64
C ILE A 32 4.34 -7.55 -2.13
N ASP A 33 3.33 -7.90 -1.34
CA ASP A 33 3.44 -7.92 0.13
C ASP A 33 4.53 -8.87 0.61
N SER A 34 4.54 -10.10 0.09
CA SER A 34 5.57 -11.08 0.43
C SER A 34 6.97 -10.59 0.08
N PHE A 35 7.15 -9.97 -1.08
CA PHE A 35 8.43 -9.38 -1.49
C PHE A 35 8.82 -8.22 -0.56
N THR A 36 7.90 -7.33 -0.26
CA THR A 36 8.10 -6.17 0.61
C THR A 36 8.48 -6.62 2.02
N ASP A 37 7.76 -7.59 2.57
CA ASP A 37 7.98 -8.09 3.92
C ASP A 37 9.34 -8.75 4.12
N SER A 38 9.85 -9.44 3.10
CA SER A 38 11.14 -10.14 3.13
C SER A 38 12.32 -9.27 2.68
N HIS A 39 12.07 -8.06 2.15
CA HIS A 39 13.12 -7.22 1.58
C HIS A 39 14.09 -6.69 2.66
N PRO A 40 15.43 -6.83 2.49
CA PRO A 40 16.41 -6.39 3.50
C PRO A 40 16.28 -4.93 3.89
N VAL A 41 16.14 -4.02 2.92
CA VAL A 41 16.00 -2.58 3.15
C VAL A 41 14.75 -2.27 3.98
N VAL A 42 13.61 -2.88 3.64
CA VAL A 42 12.35 -2.72 4.39
C VAL A 42 12.49 -3.27 5.81
N THR A 43 13.24 -4.36 5.97
CA THR A 43 13.55 -4.94 7.28
C THR A 43 14.32 -3.96 8.15
N GLU A 44 15.29 -3.22 7.62
CA GLU A 44 16.02 -2.20 8.38
C GLU A 44 15.12 -1.03 8.80
N SER A 45 14.25 -0.53 7.91
CA SER A 45 13.23 0.46 8.28
C SER A 45 12.34 -0.02 9.44
N LYS A 46 11.85 -1.28 9.35
CA LYS A 46 11.03 -1.91 10.40
C LYS A 46 11.78 -2.05 11.72
N LYS A 47 13.05 -2.47 11.70
CA LYS A 47 13.88 -2.60 12.90
C LYS A 47 14.04 -1.28 13.66
N ARG A 48 14.19 -0.16 12.96
CA ARG A 48 14.34 1.17 13.55
C ARG A 48 13.09 1.59 14.33
N LEU A 49 11.90 1.22 13.86
CA LEU A 49 10.63 1.54 14.50
C LEU A 49 10.22 0.53 15.59
N ARG A 50 10.72 -0.70 15.51
CA ARG A 50 10.28 -1.82 16.36
C ARG A 50 10.37 -1.57 17.87
N PRO A 51 11.39 -0.86 18.42
CA PRO A 51 11.47 -0.56 19.85
C PRO A 51 10.29 0.30 20.36
N TYR A 52 9.66 1.09 19.48
CA TYR A 52 8.61 2.05 19.82
C TYR A 52 7.21 1.55 19.48
N PHE A 53 7.08 0.92 18.30
CA PHE A 53 5.79 0.56 17.71
C PHE A 53 5.55 -0.95 17.61
N HIS A 54 6.50 -1.77 18.02
CA HIS A 54 6.40 -3.23 18.11
C HIS A 54 5.82 -3.84 16.81
N LYS A 55 4.68 -4.55 16.92
CA LYS A 55 3.99 -5.23 15.82
C LYS A 55 3.37 -4.26 14.78
N TYR A 56 3.30 -2.97 15.07
CA TYR A 56 2.77 -1.96 14.16
C TYR A 56 3.84 -1.35 13.25
N SER A 57 5.13 -1.65 13.48
CA SER A 57 6.23 -1.15 12.65
C SER A 57 6.08 -1.45 11.16
N PRO A 58 5.61 -2.64 10.71
CA PRO A 58 5.41 -2.91 9.30
C PRO A 58 4.44 -1.93 8.65
N VAL A 59 3.24 -1.78 9.18
CA VAL A 59 2.23 -0.89 8.59
C VAL A 59 2.64 0.58 8.62
N ILE A 60 3.47 0.99 9.60
CA ILE A 60 4.02 2.36 9.63
C ILE A 60 5.02 2.55 8.49
N VAL A 61 5.90 1.58 8.23
CA VAL A 61 6.86 1.64 7.11
C VAL A 61 6.12 1.68 5.77
N ASP A 62 5.04 0.92 5.61
CA ASP A 62 4.21 0.95 4.39
C ASP A 62 3.65 2.36 4.16
N VAL A 63 3.11 3.01 5.20
CA VAL A 63 2.60 4.40 5.11
C VAL A 63 3.73 5.40 4.79
N PHE A 64 4.94 5.21 5.33
CA PHE A 64 6.09 6.05 5.01
C PHE A 64 6.51 5.90 3.54
N TYR A 65 6.52 4.67 3.04
CA TYR A 65 6.89 4.40 1.65
C TYR A 65 5.80 4.89 0.67
N ASP A 66 4.53 4.79 1.04
CA ASP A 66 3.43 5.43 0.31
C ASP A 66 3.60 6.95 0.22
N HIS A 67 4.09 7.58 1.30
CA HIS A 67 4.42 9.01 1.29
C HIS A 67 5.50 9.33 0.24
N PHE A 68 6.60 8.61 0.24
CA PHE A 68 7.67 8.87 -0.71
C PHE A 68 7.26 8.59 -2.16
N LEU A 69 6.43 7.56 -2.39
CA LEU A 69 5.85 7.30 -3.70
C LEU A 69 4.96 8.47 -4.15
N ALA A 70 4.05 8.93 -3.30
CA ALA A 70 3.12 10.01 -3.63
C ALA A 70 3.85 11.36 -3.80
N LYS A 71 4.82 11.68 -2.93
CA LYS A 71 5.63 12.89 -2.99
C LYS A 71 6.49 12.95 -4.25
N ASN A 72 7.11 11.83 -4.61
CA ASN A 72 8.01 11.72 -5.76
C ASN A 72 7.31 11.14 -7.00
N TRP A 73 5.97 11.18 -7.07
CA TRP A 73 5.15 10.54 -8.08
C TRP A 73 5.62 10.77 -9.52
N ASN A 74 5.98 12.01 -9.85
CA ASN A 74 6.42 12.38 -11.20
C ASN A 74 7.73 11.70 -11.66
N LYS A 75 8.52 11.13 -10.72
CA LYS A 75 9.69 10.29 -11.07
C LYS A 75 9.25 8.91 -11.60
N TYR A 76 8.04 8.46 -11.28
CA TYR A 76 7.59 7.09 -11.49
C TYR A 76 6.44 6.94 -12.47
N HIS A 77 5.66 8.01 -12.67
CA HIS A 77 4.47 8.01 -13.52
C HIS A 77 4.34 9.32 -14.31
N SER A 78 3.90 9.22 -15.58
CA SER A 78 3.77 10.37 -16.49
C SER A 78 2.51 11.20 -16.24
N GLN A 79 1.43 10.57 -15.75
CA GLN A 79 0.19 11.28 -15.40
C GLN A 79 0.35 11.95 -14.03
N PRO A 80 -0.07 13.21 -13.83
CA PRO A 80 -0.04 13.86 -12.53
C PRO A 80 -0.79 13.05 -11.45
N LEU A 81 -0.28 13.04 -10.21
CA LEU A 81 -0.85 12.26 -9.10
C LEU A 81 -2.34 12.56 -8.89
N GLU A 82 -2.75 13.83 -8.95
CA GLU A 82 -4.14 14.23 -8.72
C GLU A 82 -5.08 13.65 -9.78
N GLU A 83 -4.68 13.68 -11.05
CA GLU A 83 -5.46 13.09 -12.14
C GLU A 83 -5.56 11.57 -11.99
N TYR A 84 -4.43 10.91 -11.69
CA TYR A 84 -4.37 9.48 -11.45
C TYR A 84 -5.30 9.07 -10.29
N VAL A 85 -5.24 9.77 -9.16
CA VAL A 85 -6.10 9.53 -8.00
C VAL A 85 -7.58 9.70 -8.34
N ASN A 86 -7.93 10.75 -9.09
CA ASN A 86 -9.30 10.97 -9.54
C ASN A 86 -9.80 9.82 -10.43
N ASP A 87 -8.96 9.29 -11.31
CA ASP A 87 -9.33 8.15 -12.17
C ASP A 87 -9.47 6.86 -11.35
N ILE A 88 -8.64 6.64 -10.33
CA ILE A 88 -8.80 5.55 -9.38
C ILE A 88 -10.15 5.63 -8.65
N TYR A 89 -10.50 6.78 -8.11
CA TYR A 89 -11.79 6.95 -7.42
C TYR A 89 -12.99 6.74 -8.35
N LYS A 90 -12.93 7.23 -9.60
CA LYS A 90 -13.96 6.95 -10.61
C LYS A 90 -14.06 5.45 -10.90
N LEU A 91 -12.91 4.77 -11.05
CA LEU A 91 -12.87 3.34 -11.29
C LEU A 91 -13.51 2.55 -10.14
N MET A 92 -13.18 2.88 -8.88
CA MET A 92 -13.76 2.23 -7.71
C MET A 92 -15.27 2.46 -7.60
N LYS A 93 -15.75 3.70 -7.85
CA LYS A 93 -17.19 4.01 -7.88
C LYS A 93 -17.92 3.18 -8.92
N ARG A 94 -17.40 3.09 -10.15
CA ARG A 94 -18.02 2.31 -11.24
C ARG A 94 -18.12 0.81 -10.94
N ASN A 95 -17.23 0.31 -10.08
CA ASN A 95 -17.16 -1.09 -9.72
C ASN A 95 -17.63 -1.36 -8.27
N SER A 96 -18.39 -0.45 -7.69
CA SER A 96 -18.81 -0.53 -6.28
C SER A 96 -19.57 -1.80 -5.92
N THR A 97 -20.29 -2.40 -6.86
CA THR A 97 -21.07 -3.63 -6.63
C THR A 97 -20.20 -4.84 -6.28
N ILE A 98 -18.98 -4.89 -6.80
CA ILE A 98 -18.05 -6.03 -6.60
C ILE A 98 -17.02 -5.78 -5.48
N LEU A 99 -17.00 -4.58 -4.89
CA LEU A 99 -16.10 -4.29 -3.78
C LEU A 99 -16.57 -5.02 -2.50
N PRO A 100 -15.64 -5.48 -1.65
CA PRO A 100 -15.98 -5.96 -0.30
C PRO A 100 -16.68 -4.88 0.53
N ASP A 101 -17.52 -5.30 1.49
CA ASP A 101 -18.33 -4.36 2.28
C ASP A 101 -17.47 -3.36 3.08
N LYS A 102 -16.34 -3.81 3.62
CA LYS A 102 -15.40 -2.91 4.31
C LYS A 102 -14.88 -1.82 3.36
N THR A 103 -14.46 -2.19 2.16
CA THR A 103 -14.02 -1.25 1.11
C THR A 103 -15.17 -0.31 0.69
N LYS A 104 -16.40 -0.83 0.48
CA LYS A 104 -17.58 0.00 0.15
C LYS A 104 -17.83 1.08 1.20
N ASN A 105 -17.77 0.70 2.46
CA ASN A 105 -18.02 1.61 3.58
C ASN A 105 -16.91 2.66 3.73
N MET A 106 -15.67 2.32 3.40
CA MET A 106 -14.51 3.21 3.50
C MET A 106 -14.42 4.19 2.33
N LEU A 107 -14.78 3.76 1.12
CA LEU A 107 -14.56 4.49 -0.12
C LEU A 107 -15.14 5.93 -0.13
N PRO A 108 -16.36 6.20 0.37
CA PRO A 108 -16.89 7.57 0.44
C PRO A 108 -16.00 8.52 1.24
N TYR A 109 -15.49 8.06 2.38
CA TYR A 109 -14.59 8.85 3.22
C TYR A 109 -13.23 9.07 2.57
N MET A 110 -12.68 8.04 1.90
CA MET A 110 -11.44 8.16 1.14
C MET A 110 -11.54 9.24 0.08
N ILE A 111 -12.67 9.30 -0.65
CA ILE A 111 -12.92 10.29 -1.70
C ILE A 111 -13.13 11.67 -1.09
N GLN A 112 -13.99 11.80 -0.08
CA GLN A 112 -14.31 13.07 0.57
C GLN A 112 -13.06 13.76 1.13
N HIS A 113 -12.14 12.98 1.72
CA HIS A 113 -10.93 13.49 2.34
C HIS A 113 -9.69 13.35 1.47
N ASN A 114 -9.87 12.89 0.23
CA ASN A 114 -8.81 12.68 -0.77
C ASN A 114 -7.57 11.96 -0.19
N TRP A 115 -7.79 10.81 0.42
CA TRP A 115 -6.74 10.10 1.16
C TRP A 115 -5.52 9.78 0.31
N LEU A 116 -5.72 9.28 -0.93
CA LEU A 116 -4.61 8.88 -1.80
C LEU A 116 -3.71 10.06 -2.16
N LEU A 117 -4.28 11.24 -2.46
CA LEU A 117 -3.50 12.45 -2.68
C LEU A 117 -2.84 12.95 -1.39
N GLY A 118 -3.52 12.75 -0.26
CA GLY A 118 -3.04 13.13 1.07
C GLY A 118 -1.70 12.51 1.44
N TYR A 119 -1.39 11.30 0.93
CA TYR A 119 -0.10 10.65 1.17
C TYR A 119 1.12 11.48 0.71
N SER A 120 0.95 12.40 -0.25
CA SER A 120 2.03 13.29 -0.68
C SER A 120 2.49 14.31 0.38
N LYS A 121 1.77 14.45 1.48
CA LYS A 121 2.01 15.44 2.55
C LYS A 121 2.13 14.78 3.92
N LEU A 122 3.03 15.29 4.78
CA LEU A 122 3.20 14.77 6.15
C LEU A 122 1.91 14.84 6.97
N GLU A 123 1.13 15.93 6.84
CA GLU A 123 -0.15 16.06 7.54
C GLU A 123 -1.16 15.01 7.06
N GLY A 124 -1.07 14.57 5.81
CA GLY A 124 -1.93 13.51 5.26
C GLY A 124 -1.63 12.16 5.89
N ILE A 125 -0.36 11.76 5.93
CA ILE A 125 0.05 10.48 6.56
C ILE A 125 -0.18 10.51 8.08
N ASN A 126 0.01 11.66 8.73
CA ASN A 126 -0.31 11.80 10.16
C ASN A 126 -1.80 11.53 10.42
N ARG A 127 -2.70 12.04 9.58
CA ARG A 127 -4.14 11.73 9.67
C ARG A 127 -4.42 10.24 9.49
N VAL A 128 -3.74 9.58 8.53
CA VAL A 128 -3.89 8.14 8.29
C VAL A 128 -3.43 7.35 9.50
N LEU A 129 -2.23 7.61 10.00
CA LEU A 129 -1.65 6.93 11.17
C LEU A 129 -2.47 7.16 12.45
N THR A 130 -2.96 8.39 12.67
CA THR A 130 -3.88 8.71 13.78
C THR A 130 -5.19 7.92 13.66
N GLY A 131 -5.75 7.84 12.43
CA GLY A 131 -6.94 7.05 12.18
C GLY A 131 -6.71 5.55 12.41
N MET A 132 -5.54 5.02 12.08
CA MET A 132 -5.16 3.63 12.35
C MET A 132 -4.96 3.39 13.85
N SER A 133 -4.29 4.31 14.55
CA SER A 133 -4.07 4.26 16.00
C SER A 133 -5.39 4.13 16.77
N ARG A 134 -6.38 4.95 16.42
CA ARG A 134 -7.72 4.95 17.06
C ARG A 134 -8.50 3.63 16.84
N ARG A 135 -8.24 2.90 15.77
CA ARG A 135 -8.88 1.63 15.45
C ARG A 135 -8.07 0.41 15.90
N ALA A 136 -6.86 0.63 16.37
CA ALA A 136 -6.00 -0.45 16.84
C ALA A 136 -6.59 -1.09 18.11
N ARG A 137 -6.49 -2.41 18.20
CA ARG A 137 -6.99 -3.17 19.37
C ARG A 137 -6.21 -2.87 20.65
N PHE A 138 -4.95 -2.48 20.52
CA PHE A 138 -4.05 -2.17 21.64
C PHE A 138 -3.45 -0.78 21.41
N ASP A 139 -2.88 -0.19 22.46
CA ASP A 139 -2.13 1.05 22.33
C ASP A 139 -1.00 0.89 21.32
N SER A 140 -1.15 1.56 20.17
CA SER A 140 -0.25 1.40 19.04
C SER A 140 0.74 2.54 18.89
N LYS A 141 0.41 3.71 19.44
CA LYS A 141 1.16 4.98 19.31
C LYS A 141 1.44 5.39 17.87
N MET A 142 0.72 4.84 16.88
CA MET A 142 0.96 5.14 15.46
C MET A 142 0.73 6.62 15.13
N ASP A 143 -0.06 7.34 15.92
CA ASP A 143 -0.25 8.79 15.83
C ASP A 143 1.01 9.61 16.14
N GLU A 144 2.02 9.02 16.80
CA GLU A 144 3.32 9.64 17.03
C GLU A 144 4.34 9.32 15.92
N ALA A 145 4.04 8.39 15.02
CA ALA A 145 5.03 7.84 14.08
C ALA A 145 5.57 8.89 13.09
N THR A 146 4.78 9.91 12.75
CA THR A 146 5.23 11.00 11.86
C THR A 146 6.46 11.73 12.42
N LEU A 147 6.61 11.86 13.74
CA LEU A 147 7.78 12.46 14.38
C LEU A 147 9.06 11.64 14.09
N PHE A 148 8.93 10.32 14.01
CA PHE A 148 10.05 9.42 13.66
C PHE A 148 10.40 9.52 12.19
N LEU A 149 9.41 9.71 11.31
CA LEU A 149 9.65 9.98 9.91
C LEU A 149 10.41 11.30 9.73
N GLU A 150 9.94 12.38 10.34
CA GLU A 150 10.58 13.71 10.25
C GLU A 150 12.02 13.70 10.75
N LYS A 151 12.27 13.01 11.87
CA LYS A 151 13.60 12.89 12.45
C LYS A 151 14.61 12.22 11.52
N ASP A 152 14.21 11.12 10.89
CA ASP A 152 15.09 10.28 10.06
C ASP A 152 14.67 10.33 8.57
N TYR A 153 14.09 11.45 8.12
CA TYR A 153 13.41 11.61 6.83
C TYR A 153 14.25 11.14 5.65
N SER A 154 15.46 11.69 5.52
CA SER A 154 16.36 11.34 4.40
C SER A 154 16.80 9.88 4.41
N LEU A 155 16.85 9.25 5.59
CA LEU A 155 17.20 7.84 5.70
C LEU A 155 16.09 6.96 5.14
N TYR A 156 14.83 7.21 5.52
CA TYR A 156 13.68 6.49 4.97
C TYR A 156 13.48 6.78 3.47
N GLU A 157 13.74 8.01 3.01
CA GLU A 157 13.66 8.37 1.59
C GLU A 157 14.67 7.58 0.77
N ASN A 158 15.95 7.51 1.21
CA ASN A 158 17.00 6.73 0.56
C ASN A 158 16.66 5.23 0.54
N GLU A 159 16.16 4.68 1.64
CA GLU A 159 15.71 3.29 1.72
C GLU A 159 14.57 3.02 0.74
N PHE A 160 13.60 3.92 0.62
CA PHE A 160 12.53 3.81 -0.37
C PHE A 160 13.08 3.88 -1.81
N GLU A 161 14.00 4.80 -2.11
CA GLU A 161 14.62 4.94 -3.44
C GLU A 161 15.45 3.72 -3.84
N GLU A 162 16.05 3.01 -2.89
CA GLU A 162 16.72 1.72 -3.13
C GLU A 162 15.72 0.58 -3.35
N PHE A 163 14.68 0.51 -2.57
CA PHE A 163 13.67 -0.56 -2.58
C PHE A 163 12.74 -0.49 -3.80
N PHE A 164 12.17 0.68 -4.08
CA PHE A 164 11.06 0.81 -5.02
C PHE A 164 11.36 0.38 -6.47
N PRO A 165 12.55 0.65 -7.05
CA PRO A 165 12.90 0.12 -8.37
C PRO A 165 12.92 -1.40 -8.43
N GLN A 166 13.36 -2.06 -7.34
CA GLN A 166 13.39 -3.51 -7.24
C GLN A 166 11.96 -4.07 -7.17
N LEU A 167 11.08 -3.45 -6.39
CA LEU A 167 9.66 -3.78 -6.34
C LEU A 167 8.98 -3.62 -7.71
N LYS A 168 9.25 -2.53 -8.43
CA LYS A 168 8.71 -2.33 -9.80
C LYS A 168 9.12 -3.46 -10.74
N LYS A 169 10.41 -3.81 -10.75
CA LYS A 169 10.93 -4.90 -11.58
C LYS A 169 10.26 -6.23 -11.22
N TYR A 170 10.20 -6.55 -9.92
CA TYR A 170 9.55 -7.76 -9.43
C TYR A 170 8.07 -7.81 -9.83
N SER A 171 7.32 -6.73 -9.59
CA SER A 171 5.89 -6.65 -9.91
C SER A 171 5.61 -6.84 -11.40
N THR A 172 6.44 -6.27 -12.28
CA THR A 172 6.31 -6.42 -13.73
C THR A 172 6.50 -7.88 -14.15
N LEU A 173 7.52 -8.56 -13.61
CA LEU A 173 7.78 -9.98 -13.89
C LEU A 173 6.64 -10.87 -13.39
N GLN A 174 6.15 -10.63 -12.17
CA GLN A 174 5.05 -11.40 -11.60
C GLN A 174 3.73 -11.20 -12.37
N LEU A 175 3.45 -9.97 -12.81
CA LEU A 175 2.26 -9.69 -13.62
C LEU A 175 2.30 -10.43 -14.95
N ALA A 176 3.45 -10.47 -15.64
CA ALA A 176 3.64 -11.24 -16.86
C ALA A 176 3.40 -12.73 -16.60
N ALA A 177 4.04 -13.32 -15.59
CA ALA A 177 3.87 -14.74 -15.24
C ALA A 177 2.40 -15.10 -14.94
N LEU A 178 1.70 -14.24 -14.17
CA LEU A 178 0.27 -14.43 -13.90
C LEU A 178 -0.59 -14.34 -15.17
N SER A 179 -0.16 -13.59 -16.17
CA SER A 179 -0.88 -13.45 -17.45
C SER A 179 -0.66 -14.67 -18.34
N ASP A 180 0.52 -15.27 -18.29
CA ASP A 180 0.88 -16.49 -19.05
C ASP A 180 0.39 -17.78 -18.37
N GLY A 181 -0.33 -17.68 -17.25
CA GLY A 181 -0.84 -18.83 -16.50
C GLY A 181 0.24 -19.61 -15.72
N ILE A 182 1.44 -19.05 -15.60
CA ILE A 182 2.56 -19.67 -14.87
C ILE A 182 2.29 -19.45 -13.36
N PRO A 183 2.25 -20.54 -12.56
CA PRO A 183 2.07 -20.39 -11.12
C PRO A 183 3.28 -19.64 -10.52
N PRO A 184 3.06 -18.73 -9.55
CA PRO A 184 4.16 -18.05 -8.87
C PRO A 184 5.08 -19.08 -8.20
N PRO A 185 6.38 -18.79 -8.08
CA PRO A 185 7.29 -19.66 -7.36
C PRO A 185 6.78 -19.85 -5.92
N ARG A 186 6.70 -21.10 -5.48
CA ARG A 186 6.33 -21.40 -4.09
C ARG A 186 7.45 -20.81 -3.20
N GLY A 187 7.08 -19.86 -2.36
CA GLY A 187 8.01 -19.32 -1.37
C GLY A 187 8.55 -20.46 -0.51
N GLY A 188 9.86 -20.56 -0.44
CA GLY A 188 10.57 -21.42 0.50
C GLY A 188 10.52 -20.87 1.92
#